data_95f581bf8c6464493507ef5507a5b350
#
_entry.id   95f581bf8c6464493507ef5507a5b350
#
_cell.length_a   1.000
_cell.length_b   1.000
_cell.length_c   1.000
_cell.angle_alpha   90.00
_cell.angle_beta   90.00
_cell.angle_gamma   90.00
#
_symmetry.space_group_name_H-M   'P 1'
#
loop_
_entity.id
_entity.type
_entity.pdbx_description
1 polymer ?
#
loop_
_entity_poly.entity_id
_entity_poly.type
_entity_poly.pdbx_seq_one_letter_code
_entity_poly.pdbx_strand_id
1 'polypeptide(L)'
;DRVIWTNKFDRNNEDIFEIQDEIVTKIVNCIVGEIEITSLKRANRKPTSNMTSYEYTLKGRALNQKFEKSANAEAIKMLDAAIKADKSNPLPYSWKACTIGQSIALGFREDNDKSKADLLSALSKANELNDNDWNALRIIAEAHLTLDDFQQAMVYANKAYNSNPNHPYVLWIYGRILIRYGQAENGIKILEKLYDIEPMALADINTDRMMKELFVAYYINNDYKKCNETFKKIFEPDYREWLIYIDVMVNQNIDYLTQN
;
A
#
# COMPACT_ATOMS: atom_id res chain seq x y z
N ASP A 1 8.32 20.49 24.17
CA ASP A 1 7.95 20.79 22.77
C ASP A 1 8.75 19.83 21.89
N ARG A 2 8.06 19.05 21.05
CA ARG A 2 8.66 18.14 20.08
C ARG A 2 8.35 18.67 18.68
N VAL A 3 9.39 18.86 17.86
CA VAL A 3 9.23 19.19 16.45
C VAL A 3 8.73 17.92 15.74
N ILE A 4 7.55 18.00 15.09
CA ILE A 4 6.94 16.87 14.39
C ILE A 4 7.43 16.82 12.96
N TRP A 5 7.72 17.98 12.36
CA TRP A 5 8.15 18.07 10.98
C TRP A 5 8.98 19.33 10.72
N THR A 6 10.03 19.20 9.90
CA THR A 6 10.79 20.32 9.33
C THR A 6 11.21 19.96 7.91
N ASN A 7 11.03 20.89 6.98
CA ASN A 7 11.51 20.72 5.61
C ASN A 7 11.93 22.09 5.03
N LYS A 8 12.83 22.08 4.07
CA LYS A 8 13.29 23.27 3.36
C LYS A 8 12.92 23.15 1.87
N PHE A 9 12.24 24.13 1.33
CA PHE A 9 11.84 24.17 -0.06
C PHE A 9 12.71 25.23 -0.77
N ASP A 10 13.67 24.76 -1.58
CA ASP A 10 14.50 25.60 -2.44
C ASP A 10 14.00 25.40 -3.88
N ARG A 11 12.95 26.11 -4.30
CA ARG A 11 12.43 26.12 -5.68
C ARG A 11 12.20 27.54 -6.17
N ASN A 12 12.31 27.76 -7.48
CA ASN A 12 12.00 29.04 -8.11
C ASN A 12 10.50 29.36 -8.02
N ASN A 13 10.17 30.66 -7.93
CA ASN A 13 8.83 31.20 -7.67
C ASN A 13 7.76 30.94 -8.76
N GLU A 14 7.99 30.04 -9.72
CA GLU A 14 7.11 29.87 -10.88
C GLU A 14 5.82 29.09 -10.59
N ASP A 15 5.75 28.36 -9.43
CA ASP A 15 4.58 27.53 -9.09
C ASP A 15 4.24 27.56 -7.59
N ILE A 16 3.88 28.75 -7.09
CA ILE A 16 3.59 28.95 -5.66
C ILE A 16 2.41 28.10 -5.16
N PHE A 17 1.44 27.78 -6.03
CA PHE A 17 0.27 26.98 -5.70
C PHE A 17 0.62 25.48 -5.58
N GLU A 18 1.47 24.95 -6.47
CA GLU A 18 1.96 23.57 -6.36
C GLU A 18 2.80 23.37 -5.10
N ILE A 19 3.63 24.34 -4.74
CA ILE A 19 4.43 24.33 -3.50
C ILE A 19 3.50 24.35 -2.27
N GLN A 20 2.43 25.17 -2.29
CA GLN A 20 1.45 25.20 -1.20
C GLN A 20 0.74 23.84 -1.04
N ASP A 21 0.29 23.23 -2.12
CA ASP A 21 -0.38 21.94 -2.09
C ASP A 21 0.55 20.82 -1.61
N GLU A 22 1.82 20.85 -2.02
CA GLU A 22 2.85 19.93 -1.55
C GLU A 22 3.10 20.09 -0.04
N ILE A 23 3.24 21.32 0.45
CA ILE A 23 3.45 21.62 1.87
C ILE A 23 2.26 21.15 2.69
N VAL A 24 1.04 21.51 2.29
CA VAL A 24 -0.18 21.11 3.00
C VAL A 24 -0.30 19.59 3.06
N THR A 25 -0.07 18.91 1.94
CA THR A 25 -0.10 17.44 1.87
C THR A 25 0.90 16.80 2.83
N LYS A 26 2.16 17.28 2.85
CA LYS A 26 3.20 16.77 3.74
C LYS A 26 2.86 17.01 5.22
N ILE A 27 2.38 18.20 5.56
CA ILE A 27 1.97 18.52 6.94
C ILE A 27 0.82 17.62 7.38
N VAL A 28 -0.24 17.47 6.57
CA VAL A 28 -1.40 16.65 6.89
C VAL A 28 -1.00 15.19 7.08
N ASN A 29 -0.20 14.62 6.17
CA ASN A 29 0.27 13.23 6.28
C ASN A 29 1.11 13.01 7.55
N CYS A 30 1.99 13.95 7.89
CA CYS A 30 2.80 13.88 9.10
C CYS A 30 1.93 13.94 10.38
N ILE A 31 0.96 14.85 10.45
CA ILE A 31 0.03 14.97 11.59
C ILE A 31 -0.81 13.71 11.74
N VAL A 32 -1.37 13.19 10.67
CA VAL A 32 -2.17 11.96 10.70
C VAL A 32 -1.34 10.78 11.18
N GLY A 33 -0.11 10.62 10.68
CA GLY A 33 0.83 9.59 11.13
C GLY A 33 1.14 9.68 12.63
N GLU A 34 1.43 10.85 13.17
CA GLU A 34 1.67 11.05 14.60
C GLU A 34 0.43 10.77 15.46
N ILE A 35 -0.77 11.12 14.98
CA ILE A 35 -2.03 10.78 15.66
C ILE A 35 -2.22 9.26 15.73
N GLU A 36 -2.00 8.54 14.63
CA GLU A 36 -2.09 7.07 14.60
C GLU A 36 -1.08 6.42 15.53
N ILE A 37 0.21 6.82 15.47
CA ILE A 37 1.27 6.32 16.35
C ILE A 37 0.92 6.55 17.82
N THR A 38 0.45 7.74 18.17
CA THR A 38 0.09 8.10 19.56
C THR A 38 -1.13 7.31 20.02
N SER A 39 -2.13 7.13 19.15
CA SER A 39 -3.33 6.34 19.43
C SER A 39 -2.98 4.87 19.61
N LEU A 40 -2.09 4.31 18.79
CA LEU A 40 -1.61 2.94 18.93
C LEU A 40 -0.82 2.74 20.24
N LYS A 41 0.07 3.66 20.60
CA LYS A 41 0.79 3.63 21.87
C LYS A 41 -0.17 3.66 23.06
N ARG A 42 -1.22 4.48 23.01
CA ARG A 42 -2.28 4.53 24.03
C ARG A 42 -3.06 3.22 24.09
N ALA A 43 -3.48 2.70 22.95
CA ALA A 43 -4.19 1.44 22.84
C ALA A 43 -3.39 0.26 23.42
N ASN A 44 -2.06 0.24 23.22
CA ASN A 44 -1.19 -0.80 23.76
C ASN A 44 -1.07 -0.79 25.29
N ARG A 45 -1.38 0.34 25.93
CA ARG A 45 -1.37 0.48 27.39
C ARG A 45 -2.73 0.19 28.04
N LYS A 46 -3.82 0.13 27.27
CA LYS A 46 -5.16 -0.14 27.77
C LYS A 46 -5.40 -1.66 27.93
N PRO A 47 -6.17 -2.07 28.95
CA PRO A 47 -6.78 -3.41 28.98
C PRO A 47 -7.63 -3.59 27.72
N THR A 48 -7.58 -4.78 27.12
CA THR A 48 -8.32 -5.07 25.88
C THR A 48 -9.83 -4.89 26.03
N SER A 49 -10.39 -5.12 27.23
CA SER A 49 -11.82 -4.91 27.52
C SER A 49 -12.32 -3.47 27.37
N ASN A 50 -11.41 -2.49 27.37
CA ASN A 50 -11.75 -1.04 27.39
C ASN A 50 -11.35 -0.33 26.10
N MET A 51 -11.07 -1.08 25.03
CA MET A 51 -10.66 -0.51 23.75
C MET A 51 -11.87 -0.19 22.87
N THR A 52 -11.76 0.90 22.10
CA THR A 52 -12.72 1.27 21.06
C THR A 52 -12.50 0.45 19.78
N SER A 53 -13.50 0.41 18.89
CA SER A 53 -13.35 -0.20 17.55
C SER A 53 -12.13 0.34 16.80
N TYR A 54 -11.90 1.65 16.87
CA TYR A 54 -10.72 2.29 16.27
C TYR A 54 -9.40 1.77 16.86
N GLU A 55 -9.28 1.68 18.17
CA GLU A 55 -8.08 1.20 18.85
C GLU A 55 -7.78 -0.29 18.55
N TYR A 56 -8.82 -1.12 18.49
CA TYR A 56 -8.70 -2.52 18.05
C TYR A 56 -8.25 -2.59 16.58
N THR A 57 -8.80 -1.75 15.71
CA THR A 57 -8.43 -1.70 14.28
C THR A 57 -6.96 -1.31 14.10
N LEU A 58 -6.49 -0.30 14.83
CA LEU A 58 -5.07 0.10 14.81
C LEU A 58 -4.14 -1.04 15.25
N LYS A 59 -4.50 -1.79 16.30
CA LYS A 59 -3.74 -2.97 16.74
C LYS A 59 -3.74 -4.07 15.69
N GLY A 60 -4.90 -4.37 15.12
CA GLY A 60 -5.03 -5.36 14.05
C GLY A 60 -4.14 -5.01 12.85
N ARG A 61 -4.18 -3.75 12.41
CA ARG A 61 -3.31 -3.24 11.34
C ARG A 61 -1.82 -3.38 11.68
N ALA A 62 -1.40 -2.95 12.86
CA ALA A 62 0.00 -3.03 13.29
C ALA A 62 0.51 -4.48 13.39
N LEU A 63 -0.35 -5.42 13.78
CA LEU A 63 -0.03 -6.84 13.80
C LEU A 63 0.05 -7.43 12.38
N ASN A 64 -0.85 -7.03 11.48
CA ASN A 64 -0.82 -7.44 10.07
C ASN A 64 0.50 -7.03 9.38
N GLN A 65 1.02 -5.85 9.69
CA GLN A 65 2.28 -5.32 9.14
C GLN A 65 3.55 -6.06 9.60
N LYS A 66 3.46 -6.97 10.54
CA LYS A 66 4.61 -7.79 10.95
C LYS A 66 4.93 -8.93 10.00
N PHE A 67 4.02 -9.32 9.13
CA PHE A 67 4.16 -10.43 8.18
C PHE A 67 4.53 -11.78 8.83
N GLU A 68 4.12 -11.99 10.07
CA GLU A 68 4.35 -13.22 10.85
C GLU A 68 3.04 -13.99 11.06
N LYS A 69 3.10 -15.32 11.01
CA LYS A 69 1.91 -16.19 11.14
C LYS A 69 1.15 -15.96 12.46
N SER A 70 1.86 -15.86 13.58
CA SER A 70 1.28 -15.62 14.91
C SER A 70 0.65 -14.23 15.00
N ALA A 71 1.32 -13.22 14.48
CA ALA A 71 0.83 -11.85 14.46
C ALA A 71 -0.40 -11.70 13.56
N ASN A 72 -0.43 -12.38 12.41
CA ASN A 72 -1.58 -12.41 11.51
C ASN A 72 -2.81 -13.03 12.19
N ALA A 73 -2.65 -14.15 12.91
CA ALA A 73 -3.75 -14.77 13.66
C ALA A 73 -4.28 -13.85 14.78
N GLU A 74 -3.39 -13.12 15.47
CA GLU A 74 -3.78 -12.17 16.50
C GLU A 74 -4.42 -10.91 15.90
N ALA A 75 -3.97 -10.47 14.73
CA ALA A 75 -4.60 -9.38 13.96
C ALA A 75 -6.08 -9.68 13.68
N ILE A 76 -6.40 -10.89 13.23
CA ILE A 76 -7.79 -11.30 12.98
C ILE A 76 -8.62 -11.20 14.26
N LYS A 77 -8.10 -11.65 15.42
CA LYS A 77 -8.83 -11.53 16.70
C LYS A 77 -9.09 -10.06 17.09
N MET A 78 -8.09 -9.18 16.88
CA MET A 78 -8.27 -7.76 17.17
C MET A 78 -9.32 -7.13 16.24
N LEU A 79 -9.33 -7.50 14.96
CA LEU A 79 -10.32 -7.03 14.00
C LEU A 79 -11.72 -7.56 14.28
N ASP A 80 -11.86 -8.81 14.74
CA ASP A 80 -13.13 -9.35 15.21
C ASP A 80 -13.65 -8.60 16.45
N ALA A 81 -12.77 -8.23 17.38
CA ALA A 81 -13.13 -7.40 18.53
C ALA A 81 -13.54 -5.97 18.10
N ALA A 82 -12.86 -5.39 17.09
CA ALA A 82 -13.22 -4.11 16.51
C ALA A 82 -14.64 -4.13 15.90
N ILE A 83 -14.93 -5.18 15.12
CA ILE A 83 -16.26 -5.41 14.53
C ILE A 83 -17.34 -5.58 15.62
N LYS A 84 -17.02 -6.31 16.68
CA LYS A 84 -17.95 -6.49 17.80
C LYS A 84 -18.25 -5.17 18.53
N ALA A 85 -17.24 -4.31 18.66
CA ALA A 85 -17.37 -3.00 19.32
C ALA A 85 -18.17 -2.01 18.47
N ASP A 86 -18.06 -2.06 17.14
CA ASP A 86 -18.84 -1.25 16.21
C ASP A 86 -19.04 -1.99 14.88
N LYS A 87 -20.26 -2.48 14.69
CA LYS A 87 -20.63 -3.25 13.49
C LYS A 87 -20.89 -2.39 12.25
N SER A 88 -21.02 -1.08 12.42
CA SER A 88 -21.30 -0.13 11.35
C SER A 88 -20.02 0.42 10.69
N ASN A 89 -18.86 0.23 11.32
CA ASN A 89 -17.58 0.70 10.80
C ASN A 89 -17.05 -0.23 9.70
N PRO A 90 -16.86 0.23 8.43
CA PRO A 90 -16.36 -0.59 7.33
C PRO A 90 -14.88 -0.98 7.49
N LEU A 91 -14.09 -0.15 8.17
CA LEU A 91 -12.64 -0.27 8.20
C LEU A 91 -12.12 -1.58 8.84
N PRO A 92 -12.66 -2.08 9.99
CA PRO A 92 -12.26 -3.37 10.53
C PRO A 92 -12.54 -4.55 9.59
N TYR A 93 -13.64 -4.51 8.83
CA TYR A 93 -13.96 -5.55 7.85
C TYR A 93 -12.98 -5.53 6.67
N SER A 94 -12.62 -4.35 6.18
CA SER A 94 -11.63 -4.17 5.11
C SER A 94 -10.27 -4.73 5.55
N TRP A 95 -9.79 -4.36 6.74
CA TRP A 95 -8.53 -4.89 7.29
C TRP A 95 -8.60 -6.40 7.55
N LYS A 96 -9.75 -6.94 7.95
CA LYS A 96 -9.92 -8.38 8.12
C LYS A 96 -9.78 -9.11 6.78
N ALA A 97 -10.41 -8.59 5.71
CA ALA A 97 -10.26 -9.13 4.36
C ALA A 97 -8.79 -9.10 3.91
N CYS A 98 -8.11 -7.96 4.07
CA CYS A 98 -6.68 -7.82 3.76
C CYS A 98 -5.82 -8.81 4.56
N THR A 99 -6.08 -8.96 5.87
CA THR A 99 -5.33 -9.88 6.74
C THR A 99 -5.54 -11.35 6.34
N ILE A 100 -6.75 -11.73 5.95
CA ILE A 100 -7.05 -13.07 5.43
C ILE A 100 -6.33 -13.29 4.08
N GLY A 101 -6.41 -12.33 3.15
CA GLY A 101 -5.69 -12.37 1.88
C GLY A 101 -4.18 -12.53 2.06
N GLN A 102 -3.58 -11.74 2.96
CA GLN A 102 -2.18 -11.88 3.33
C GLN A 102 -1.85 -13.28 3.86
N SER A 103 -2.72 -13.85 4.70
CA SER A 103 -2.50 -15.19 5.27
C SER A 103 -2.52 -16.30 4.22
N ILE A 104 -3.32 -16.15 3.17
CA ILE A 104 -3.34 -17.07 2.02
C ILE A 104 -2.05 -16.89 1.20
N ALA A 105 -1.73 -15.66 0.83
CA ALA A 105 -0.57 -15.34 -0.01
C ALA A 105 0.77 -15.77 0.62
N LEU A 106 0.89 -15.72 1.96
CA LEU A 106 2.09 -16.13 2.70
C LEU A 106 2.05 -17.60 3.17
N GLY A 107 1.03 -18.37 2.80
CA GLY A 107 0.90 -19.78 3.20
C GLY A 107 0.65 -19.99 4.69
N PHE A 108 0.18 -18.96 5.43
CA PHE A 108 -0.20 -19.09 6.85
C PHE A 108 -1.55 -19.80 7.00
N ARG A 109 -2.39 -19.69 5.97
CA ARG A 109 -3.70 -20.33 5.82
C ARG A 109 -3.72 -21.07 4.48
N GLU A 110 -4.41 -22.19 4.41
CA GLU A 110 -4.59 -22.93 3.17
C GLU A 110 -5.34 -22.09 2.13
N ASP A 111 -4.89 -22.14 0.88
CA ASP A 111 -5.60 -21.58 -0.27
C ASP A 111 -6.70 -22.56 -0.71
N ASN A 112 -7.84 -22.45 -0.08
CA ASN A 112 -9.01 -23.27 -0.34
C ASN A 112 -10.29 -22.43 -0.35
N ASP A 113 -11.41 -23.06 -0.78
CA ASP A 113 -12.71 -22.38 -0.92
C ASP A 113 -13.19 -21.74 0.38
N LYS A 114 -12.91 -22.36 1.53
CA LYS A 114 -13.27 -21.80 2.84
C LYS A 114 -12.51 -20.52 3.14
N SER A 115 -11.21 -20.51 2.89
CA SER A 115 -10.37 -19.32 3.11
C SER A 115 -10.78 -18.16 2.20
N LYS A 116 -11.08 -18.48 0.93
CA LYS A 116 -11.60 -17.50 -0.04
C LYS A 116 -13.00 -17.00 0.34
N ALA A 117 -13.89 -17.87 0.82
CA ALA A 117 -15.20 -17.47 1.28
C ALA A 117 -15.13 -16.53 2.51
N ASP A 118 -14.25 -16.83 3.48
CA ASP A 118 -14.02 -15.95 4.64
C ASP A 118 -13.55 -14.56 4.21
N LEU A 119 -12.62 -14.48 3.24
CA LEU A 119 -12.13 -13.24 2.67
C LEU A 119 -13.26 -12.47 1.97
N LEU A 120 -13.99 -13.13 1.08
CA LEU A 120 -15.09 -12.53 0.32
C LEU A 120 -16.22 -12.06 1.22
N SER A 121 -16.54 -12.79 2.28
CA SER A 121 -17.54 -12.38 3.28
C SER A 121 -17.15 -11.08 3.99
N ALA A 122 -15.89 -10.96 4.42
CA ALA A 122 -15.40 -9.74 5.04
C ALA A 122 -15.36 -8.57 4.05
N LEU A 123 -14.94 -8.84 2.80
CA LEU A 123 -14.88 -7.85 1.73
C LEU A 123 -16.28 -7.34 1.35
N SER A 124 -17.26 -8.24 1.20
CA SER A 124 -18.64 -7.88 0.90
C SER A 124 -19.25 -6.99 1.99
N LYS A 125 -18.98 -7.32 3.28
CA LYS A 125 -19.47 -6.52 4.39
C LYS A 125 -18.80 -5.14 4.47
N ALA A 126 -17.50 -5.09 4.20
CA ALA A 126 -16.79 -3.81 4.09
C ALA A 126 -17.38 -2.92 2.99
N ASN A 127 -17.68 -3.50 1.84
CA ASN A 127 -18.27 -2.78 0.71
C ASN A 127 -19.72 -2.32 0.98
N GLU A 128 -20.54 -3.17 1.61
CA GLU A 128 -21.92 -2.81 2.01
C GLU A 128 -21.96 -1.60 2.95
N LEU A 129 -21.01 -1.53 3.89
CA LEU A 129 -20.95 -0.46 4.92
C LEU A 129 -20.18 0.77 4.46
N ASN A 130 -19.48 0.70 3.33
CA ASN A 130 -18.61 1.77 2.90
C ASN A 130 -19.38 2.97 2.35
N ASP A 131 -19.23 4.11 3.01
CA ASP A 131 -19.79 5.42 2.67
C ASP A 131 -18.79 6.36 1.95
N ASN A 132 -17.89 5.81 1.13
CA ASN A 132 -16.78 6.48 0.43
C ASN A 132 -15.57 6.83 1.31
N ASP A 133 -15.38 6.16 2.43
CA ASP A 133 -14.12 6.24 3.16
C ASP A 133 -12.95 5.75 2.28
N TRP A 134 -12.04 6.66 1.95
CA TRP A 134 -10.90 6.38 1.04
C TRP A 134 -10.00 5.26 1.56
N ASN A 135 -9.86 5.12 2.88
CA ASN A 135 -9.01 4.12 3.50
C ASN A 135 -9.63 2.72 3.38
N ALA A 136 -10.95 2.61 3.60
CA ALA A 136 -11.68 1.38 3.32
C ALA A 136 -11.63 1.04 1.81
N LEU A 137 -11.86 2.00 0.92
CA LEU A 137 -11.83 1.81 -0.53
C LEU A 137 -10.47 1.28 -1.02
N ARG A 138 -9.35 1.85 -0.55
CA ARG A 138 -8.02 1.36 -0.95
C ARG A 138 -7.74 -0.06 -0.46
N ILE A 139 -8.22 -0.43 0.75
CA ILE A 139 -8.02 -1.78 1.30
C ILE A 139 -8.90 -2.79 0.54
N ILE A 140 -10.12 -2.40 0.17
CA ILE A 140 -10.99 -3.20 -0.69
C ILE A 140 -10.30 -3.43 -2.05
N ALA A 141 -9.71 -2.39 -2.64
CA ALA A 141 -8.95 -2.51 -3.88
C ALA A 141 -7.77 -3.49 -3.75
N GLU A 142 -7.02 -3.44 -2.64
CA GLU A 142 -5.91 -4.36 -2.37
C GLU A 142 -6.38 -5.80 -2.19
N ALA A 143 -7.54 -6.01 -1.55
CA ALA A 143 -8.13 -7.34 -1.40
C ALA A 143 -8.56 -7.93 -2.76
N HIS A 144 -9.18 -7.14 -3.65
CA HIS A 144 -9.49 -7.57 -5.03
C HIS A 144 -8.21 -7.86 -5.83
N LEU A 145 -7.14 -7.06 -5.64
CA LEU A 145 -5.85 -7.34 -6.27
C LEU A 145 -5.27 -8.71 -5.84
N THR A 146 -5.44 -9.08 -4.58
CA THR A 146 -5.01 -10.39 -4.04
C THR A 146 -5.81 -11.56 -4.64
N LEU A 147 -7.04 -11.29 -5.08
CA LEU A 147 -7.93 -12.27 -5.72
C LEU A 147 -7.77 -12.31 -7.26
N ASP A 148 -6.80 -11.57 -7.82
CA ASP A 148 -6.61 -11.36 -9.26
C ASP A 148 -7.84 -10.77 -9.97
N ASP A 149 -8.77 -10.17 -9.21
CA ASP A 149 -9.91 -9.43 -9.74
C ASP A 149 -9.50 -7.98 -10.06
N PHE A 150 -8.70 -7.84 -11.12
CA PHE A 150 -8.11 -6.56 -11.52
C PHE A 150 -9.18 -5.51 -11.90
N GLN A 151 -10.35 -5.92 -12.38
CA GLN A 151 -11.43 -4.99 -12.74
C GLN A 151 -12.01 -4.32 -11.50
N GLN A 152 -12.40 -5.10 -10.50
CA GLN A 152 -12.90 -4.52 -9.24
C GLN A 152 -11.80 -3.78 -8.47
N ALA A 153 -10.58 -4.31 -8.47
CA ALA A 153 -9.44 -3.60 -7.90
C ALA A 153 -9.30 -2.18 -8.48
N MET A 154 -9.39 -2.02 -9.82
CA MET A 154 -9.33 -0.73 -10.49
C MET A 154 -10.50 0.19 -10.13
N VAL A 155 -11.72 -0.33 -10.04
CA VAL A 155 -12.92 0.46 -9.66
C VAL A 155 -12.73 1.08 -8.27
N TYR A 156 -12.33 0.28 -7.28
CA TYR A 156 -12.14 0.76 -5.90
C TYR A 156 -10.89 1.65 -5.76
N ALA A 157 -9.82 1.34 -6.47
CA ALA A 157 -8.61 2.16 -6.48
C ALA A 157 -8.85 3.56 -7.05
N ASN A 158 -9.61 3.67 -8.15
CA ASN A 158 -10.04 4.96 -8.71
C ASN A 158 -10.86 5.77 -7.71
N LYS A 159 -11.83 5.14 -7.02
CA LYS A 159 -12.62 5.82 -5.98
C LYS A 159 -11.74 6.33 -4.84
N ALA A 160 -10.81 5.50 -4.35
CA ALA A 160 -9.87 5.89 -3.31
C ALA A 160 -8.97 7.04 -3.75
N TYR A 161 -8.43 6.97 -4.98
CA TYR A 161 -7.58 8.01 -5.55
C TYR A 161 -8.31 9.34 -5.74
N ASN A 162 -9.55 9.30 -6.25
CA ASN A 162 -10.38 10.51 -6.40
C ASN A 162 -10.73 11.14 -5.06
N SER A 163 -10.86 10.35 -3.99
CA SER A 163 -11.18 10.83 -2.65
C SER A 163 -9.95 11.37 -1.90
N ASN A 164 -8.76 10.79 -2.11
CA ASN A 164 -7.52 11.24 -1.46
C ASN A 164 -6.28 10.99 -2.34
N PRO A 165 -6.05 11.83 -3.38
CA PRO A 165 -5.05 11.60 -4.42
C PRO A 165 -3.59 11.78 -3.99
N ASN A 166 -3.34 12.29 -2.78
CA ASN A 166 -2.01 12.57 -2.28
C ASN A 166 -1.62 11.71 -1.06
N HIS A 167 -2.51 10.79 -0.64
CA HIS A 167 -2.21 9.92 0.48
C HIS A 167 -1.25 8.79 0.06
N PRO A 168 -0.10 8.57 0.75
CA PRO A 168 0.92 7.60 0.33
C PRO A 168 0.38 6.19 0.09
N TYR A 169 -0.47 5.67 0.98
CA TYR A 169 -1.07 4.34 0.81
C TYR A 169 -2.05 4.24 -0.36
N VAL A 170 -2.73 5.34 -0.70
CA VAL A 170 -3.61 5.39 -1.88
C VAL A 170 -2.76 5.35 -3.15
N LEU A 171 -1.72 6.18 -3.23
CA LEU A 171 -0.79 6.19 -4.35
C LEU A 171 -0.11 4.83 -4.54
N TRP A 172 0.32 4.19 -3.44
CA TRP A 172 0.91 2.87 -3.47
C TRP A 172 -0.01 1.81 -4.10
N ILE A 173 -1.23 1.70 -3.60
CA ILE A 173 -2.19 0.71 -4.09
C ILE A 173 -2.63 1.04 -5.52
N TYR A 174 -2.89 2.31 -5.82
CA TYR A 174 -3.33 2.74 -7.14
C TYR A 174 -2.25 2.49 -8.21
N GLY A 175 -1.00 2.85 -7.93
CA GLY A 175 0.12 2.61 -8.85
C GLY A 175 0.31 1.11 -9.15
N ARG A 176 0.28 0.26 -8.12
CA ARG A 176 0.36 -1.20 -8.29
C ARG A 176 -0.78 -1.77 -9.12
N ILE A 177 -2.01 -1.32 -8.89
CA ILE A 177 -3.18 -1.79 -9.62
C ILE A 177 -3.11 -1.34 -11.08
N LEU A 178 -2.68 -0.12 -11.37
CA LEU A 178 -2.46 0.37 -12.73
C LEU A 178 -1.48 -0.52 -13.49
N ILE A 179 -0.37 -0.90 -12.88
CA ILE A 179 0.63 -1.81 -13.50
C ILE A 179 0.00 -3.16 -13.81
N ARG A 180 -0.69 -3.79 -12.87
CA ARG A 180 -1.34 -5.09 -13.04
C ARG A 180 -2.52 -5.04 -14.04
N TYR A 181 -3.16 -3.88 -14.17
CA TYR A 181 -4.24 -3.63 -15.13
C TYR A 181 -3.73 -3.37 -16.56
N GLY A 182 -2.41 -3.37 -16.77
CA GLY A 182 -1.79 -3.14 -18.08
C GLY A 182 -1.51 -1.66 -18.40
N GLN A 183 -1.62 -0.76 -17.43
CA GLN A 183 -1.33 0.66 -17.56
C GLN A 183 0.01 1.02 -16.89
N ALA A 184 1.09 0.33 -17.29
CA ALA A 184 2.39 0.43 -16.64
C ALA A 184 2.94 1.87 -16.60
N GLU A 185 2.81 2.64 -17.70
CA GLU A 185 3.25 4.04 -17.76
C GLU A 185 2.56 4.92 -16.71
N ASN A 186 1.24 4.79 -16.57
CA ASN A 186 0.49 5.54 -15.56
C ASN A 186 0.86 5.08 -14.14
N GLY A 187 1.05 3.77 -13.94
CA GLY A 187 1.48 3.22 -12.66
C GLY A 187 2.85 3.73 -12.23
N ILE A 188 3.80 3.83 -13.18
CA ILE A 188 5.13 4.42 -12.95
C ILE A 188 5.00 5.85 -12.46
N LYS A 189 4.23 6.70 -13.15
CA LYS A 189 4.02 8.11 -12.76
C LYS A 189 3.47 8.24 -11.35
N ILE A 190 2.53 7.38 -10.97
CA ILE A 190 1.94 7.38 -9.62
C ILE A 190 2.96 6.93 -8.57
N LEU A 191 3.77 5.91 -8.84
CA LEU A 191 4.78 5.43 -7.89
C LEU A 191 5.98 6.39 -7.80
N GLU A 192 6.39 7.04 -8.90
CA GLU A 192 7.38 8.12 -8.89
C GLU A 192 6.88 9.31 -8.04
N LYS A 193 5.61 9.74 -8.23
CA LYS A 193 4.98 10.76 -7.38
C LYS A 193 5.02 10.37 -5.90
N LEU A 194 4.72 9.12 -5.56
CA LEU A 194 4.82 8.63 -4.19
C LEU A 194 6.24 8.77 -3.63
N TYR A 195 7.25 8.43 -4.44
CA TYR A 195 8.65 8.54 -4.03
C TYR A 195 9.06 9.99 -3.72
N ASP A 196 8.52 10.95 -4.46
CA ASP A 196 8.83 12.39 -4.31
C ASP A 196 8.09 13.03 -3.12
N ILE A 197 6.89 12.52 -2.77
CA ILE A 197 6.05 13.14 -1.74
C ILE A 197 6.68 13.01 -0.35
N GLU A 198 7.18 11.83 0.02
CA GLU A 198 7.84 11.68 1.31
C GLU A 198 8.66 10.37 1.48
N PRO A 199 9.99 10.49 1.62
CA PRO A 199 10.83 9.33 1.95
C PRO A 199 10.50 8.68 3.30
N MET A 200 9.92 9.40 4.27
CA MET A 200 9.58 8.85 5.60
C MET A 200 8.24 8.09 5.62
N ALA A 201 7.27 8.47 4.80
CA ALA A 201 6.05 7.67 4.63
C ALA A 201 6.34 6.30 3.98
N LEU A 202 7.47 6.21 3.27
CA LEU A 202 7.97 4.97 2.67
C LEU A 202 8.57 3.99 3.68
N ALA A 203 8.90 4.42 4.90
CA ALA A 203 9.37 3.51 5.94
C ALA A 203 8.32 2.45 6.30
N ASP A 204 7.02 2.82 6.22
CA ASP A 204 5.89 1.89 6.39
C ASP A 204 5.59 1.08 5.11
N ILE A 205 5.88 1.65 3.93
CA ILE A 205 5.70 1.01 2.62
C ILE A 205 7.03 0.42 2.18
N ASN A 206 7.70 -0.36 2.90
CA ASN A 206 8.97 -1.01 2.55
C ASN A 206 9.55 -0.54 1.18
N THR A 207 10.55 0.35 1.19
CA THR A 207 11.15 0.98 0.00
C THR A 207 11.61 -0.08 -1.02
N ASP A 208 12.12 -1.21 -0.54
CA ASP A 208 12.55 -2.32 -1.39
C ASP A 208 11.38 -2.89 -2.20
N ARG A 209 10.21 -3.07 -1.57
CA ARG A 209 9.00 -3.54 -2.24
C ARG A 209 8.53 -2.55 -3.33
N MET A 210 8.66 -1.25 -3.09
CA MET A 210 8.33 -0.25 -4.10
C MET A 210 9.34 -0.28 -5.26
N MET A 211 10.63 -0.43 -4.98
CA MET A 211 11.65 -0.58 -6.04
C MET A 211 11.40 -1.81 -6.90
N LYS A 212 10.97 -2.93 -6.31
CA LYS A 212 10.59 -4.15 -7.04
C LYS A 212 9.40 -3.92 -7.98
N GLU A 213 8.36 -3.23 -7.51
CA GLU A 213 7.21 -2.89 -8.37
C GLU A 213 7.61 -1.94 -9.51
N LEU A 214 8.42 -0.91 -9.26
CA LEU A 214 8.93 -0.01 -10.29
C LEU A 214 9.84 -0.74 -11.28
N PHE A 215 10.71 -1.63 -10.81
CA PHE A 215 11.57 -2.44 -11.65
C PHE A 215 10.76 -3.25 -12.67
N VAL A 216 9.73 -3.96 -12.22
CA VAL A 216 8.82 -4.72 -13.09
C VAL A 216 8.06 -3.79 -14.04
N ALA A 217 7.61 -2.64 -13.57
CA ALA A 217 6.89 -1.67 -14.39
C ALA A 217 7.76 -1.08 -15.51
N TYR A 218 9.01 -0.73 -15.23
CA TYR A 218 9.98 -0.27 -16.24
C TYR A 218 10.29 -1.36 -17.27
N TYR A 219 10.42 -2.62 -16.82
CA TYR A 219 10.60 -3.74 -17.72
C TYR A 219 9.42 -3.91 -18.69
N ILE A 220 8.19 -3.90 -18.18
CA ILE A 220 6.95 -3.98 -18.99
C ILE A 220 6.87 -2.82 -19.98
N ASN A 221 7.36 -1.64 -19.59
CA ASN A 221 7.35 -0.44 -20.42
C ASN A 221 8.57 -0.32 -21.37
N ASN A 222 9.44 -1.34 -21.42
CA ASN A 222 10.67 -1.39 -22.20
C ASN A 222 11.67 -0.26 -21.87
N ASP A 223 11.57 0.38 -20.70
CA ASP A 223 12.57 1.33 -20.21
C ASP A 223 13.71 0.58 -19.51
N TYR A 224 14.52 -0.12 -20.30
CA TYR A 224 15.60 -0.96 -19.80
C TYR A 224 16.68 -0.16 -19.04
N LYS A 225 16.84 1.11 -19.36
CA LYS A 225 17.79 1.99 -18.64
C LYS A 225 17.33 2.20 -17.20
N LYS A 226 16.09 2.67 -17.00
CA LYS A 226 15.51 2.84 -15.66
C LYS A 226 15.36 1.50 -14.93
N CYS A 227 15.06 0.43 -15.65
CA CYS A 227 15.02 -0.92 -15.10
C CYS A 227 16.37 -1.30 -14.47
N ASN A 228 17.49 -1.15 -15.19
CA ASN A 228 18.84 -1.41 -14.68
C ASN A 228 19.21 -0.53 -13.48
N GLU A 229 18.89 0.78 -13.54
CA GLU A 229 19.14 1.71 -12.44
C GLU A 229 18.35 1.34 -11.19
N THR A 230 17.10 0.87 -11.34
CA THR A 230 16.21 0.50 -10.25
C THR A 230 16.62 -0.82 -9.62
N PHE A 231 17.05 -1.81 -10.42
CA PHE A 231 17.53 -3.10 -9.90
C PHE A 231 18.68 -2.94 -8.90
N LYS A 232 19.60 -2.00 -9.16
CA LYS A 232 20.73 -1.69 -8.26
C LYS A 232 20.32 -1.13 -6.89
N LYS A 233 19.07 -0.69 -6.76
CA LYS A 233 18.49 -0.16 -5.52
C LYS A 233 17.70 -1.20 -4.74
N ILE A 234 17.42 -2.37 -5.33
CA ILE A 234 16.74 -3.49 -4.66
C ILE A 234 17.74 -4.16 -3.71
N PHE A 235 17.36 -4.24 -2.43
CA PHE A 235 18.22 -4.78 -1.38
C PHE A 235 18.33 -6.31 -1.46
N GLU A 236 17.19 -7.00 -1.62
CA GLU A 236 17.12 -8.47 -1.69
C GLU A 236 16.29 -8.88 -2.91
N PRO A 237 16.89 -8.90 -4.13
CA PRO A 237 16.19 -9.36 -5.32
C PRO A 237 15.93 -10.88 -5.24
N ASP A 238 14.71 -11.29 -5.56
CA ASP A 238 14.34 -12.70 -5.65
C ASP A 238 14.72 -13.31 -7.02
N TYR A 239 14.45 -14.61 -7.20
CA TYR A 239 14.77 -15.33 -8.42
C TYR A 239 14.12 -14.72 -9.68
N ARG A 240 12.88 -14.19 -9.58
CA ARG A 240 12.16 -13.59 -10.72
C ARG A 240 12.80 -12.26 -11.12
N GLU A 241 13.20 -11.47 -10.17
CA GLU A 241 13.88 -10.18 -10.40
C GLU A 241 15.25 -10.41 -11.06
N TRP A 242 15.98 -11.44 -10.66
CA TRP A 242 17.22 -11.83 -11.34
C TRP A 242 16.99 -12.28 -12.78
N LEU A 243 15.93 -13.05 -13.08
CA LEU A 243 15.62 -13.45 -14.45
C LEU A 243 15.29 -12.26 -15.35
N ILE A 244 14.45 -11.33 -14.85
CA ILE A 244 14.11 -10.09 -15.56
C ILE A 244 15.40 -9.26 -15.79
N TYR A 245 16.26 -9.14 -14.79
CA TYR A 245 17.51 -8.39 -14.91
C TYR A 245 18.46 -8.97 -15.97
N ILE A 246 18.58 -10.28 -16.03
CA ILE A 246 19.38 -10.95 -17.09
C ILE A 246 18.82 -10.62 -18.47
N ASP A 247 17.49 -10.69 -18.65
CA ASP A 247 16.84 -10.34 -19.92
C ASP A 247 17.08 -8.88 -20.30
N VAL A 248 16.98 -7.94 -19.35
CA VAL A 248 17.32 -6.53 -19.57
C VAL A 248 18.75 -6.34 -20.04
N MET A 249 19.70 -7.04 -19.43
CA MET A 249 21.12 -6.96 -19.81
C MET A 249 21.38 -7.51 -21.21
N VAL A 250 20.66 -8.57 -21.60
CA VAL A 250 20.74 -9.13 -22.95
C VAL A 250 20.18 -8.14 -23.97
N ASN A 251 19.01 -7.56 -23.72
CA ASN A 251 18.37 -6.61 -24.63
C ASN A 251 19.19 -5.33 -24.79
N GLN A 252 19.76 -4.78 -23.72
CA GLN A 252 20.67 -3.61 -23.80
C GLN A 252 21.92 -3.91 -24.64
N ASN A 253 22.48 -5.11 -24.57
CA ASN A 253 23.63 -5.50 -25.37
C ASN A 253 23.27 -5.69 -26.85
N ILE A 254 22.08 -6.20 -27.16
CA ILE A 254 21.58 -6.31 -28.55
C ILE A 254 21.42 -4.92 -29.15
N ASP A 255 20.81 -3.97 -28.44
CA ASP A 255 20.65 -2.59 -28.90
C ASP A 255 22.00 -1.91 -29.17
N TYR A 256 22.99 -2.13 -28.30
CA TYR A 256 24.34 -1.63 -28.52
C TYR A 256 25.01 -2.22 -29.78
N LEU A 257 24.83 -3.53 -30.03
CA LEU A 257 25.41 -4.20 -31.21
C LEU A 257 24.68 -3.85 -32.50
N THR A 258 23.43 -3.45 -32.47
CA THR A 258 22.65 -3.07 -33.66
C THR A 258 22.82 -1.60 -34.05
N GLN A 259 23.30 -0.74 -33.14
CA GLN A 259 23.55 0.69 -33.38
C GLN A 259 25.00 1.01 -33.80
N ASN A 260 25.92 0.04 -33.73
CA ASN A 260 27.32 0.13 -34.15
C ASN A 260 27.63 -0.87 -35.26
#